data_6922be0b55b264748d166bb9702a0d09
#
_entry.id   6922be0b55b264748d166bb9702a0d09
#
_cell.length_a   1.000
_cell.length_b   1.000
_cell.length_c   1.000
_cell.angle_alpha   90.00
_cell.angle_beta   90.00
_cell.angle_gamma   90.00
#
_symmetry.space_group_name_H-M   'P 1'
#
loop_
_entity.id
_entity.type
_entity.pdbx_description
1 polymer ?
#
loop_
_entity_poly.entity_id
_entity_poly.type
_entity_poly.pdbx_seq_one_letter_code
_entity_poly.pdbx_strand_id
1 'polypeptide(L)'
;EKELVENLLATFHNSPDAIIFTDVKGQIQYTNERFLDLTNISRKNEVVTKNLSEFLGRGEIDLAIMLENVMKSGAVKIYSTHLKSSFGTKIDIEASVSRNNSNTNGLIAFIVREVSSPGNRSGVSGTNTNLEKNQDEVAAKELVGSATLKEIVTDTTDVIEKICIEAALEITNNNRAAAADLLGLSRQSLYVKLSKFEM
;
A
#
# COMPACT_ATOMS: atom_id res chain seq x y z
N GLU A 1 -25.28 17.43 18.19
CA GLU A 1 -23.92 17.79 17.74
C GLU A 1 -22.84 17.34 18.73
N LYS A 2 -23.01 17.60 20.05
CA LYS A 2 -22.03 17.20 21.07
C LYS A 2 -21.83 15.68 21.13
N GLU A 3 -22.91 14.91 21.13
CA GLU A 3 -22.87 13.45 21.11
C GLU A 3 -22.17 12.89 19.87
N LEU A 4 -22.39 13.50 18.69
CA LEU A 4 -21.68 13.11 17.47
C LEU A 4 -20.18 13.34 17.57
N VAL A 5 -19.75 14.46 18.13
CA VAL A 5 -18.33 14.78 18.34
C VAL A 5 -17.69 13.79 19.32
N GLU A 6 -18.37 13.45 20.41
CA GLU A 6 -17.90 12.44 21.38
C GLU A 6 -17.73 11.06 20.72
N ASN A 7 -18.71 10.64 19.92
CA ASN A 7 -18.66 9.38 19.19
C ASN A 7 -17.54 9.36 18.13
N LEU A 8 -17.32 10.46 17.41
CA LEU A 8 -16.23 10.58 16.44
C LEU A 8 -14.86 10.53 17.13
N LEU A 9 -14.69 11.18 18.26
CA LEU A 9 -13.47 11.13 19.05
C LEU A 9 -13.22 9.70 19.59
N ALA A 10 -14.27 9.04 20.09
CA ALA A 10 -14.16 7.66 20.55
C ALA A 10 -13.77 6.72 19.39
N THR A 11 -14.38 6.89 18.21
CA THR A 11 -14.03 6.12 17.01
C THR A 11 -12.59 6.37 16.58
N PHE A 12 -12.15 7.62 16.60
CA PHE A 12 -10.76 7.98 16.27
C PHE A 12 -9.76 7.30 17.22
N HIS A 13 -10.02 7.34 18.53
CA HIS A 13 -9.11 6.76 19.52
C HIS A 13 -9.10 5.22 19.51
N ASN A 14 -10.26 4.60 19.30
CA ASN A 14 -10.40 3.14 19.32
C ASN A 14 -10.29 2.47 17.96
N SER A 15 -9.94 3.21 16.90
CA SER A 15 -9.75 2.66 15.56
C SER A 15 -8.66 1.57 15.55
N PRO A 16 -8.91 0.41 14.92
CA PRO A 16 -7.87 -0.60 14.69
C PRO A 16 -6.80 -0.15 13.69
N ASP A 17 -7.14 0.82 12.84
CA ASP A 17 -6.21 1.43 11.90
C ASP A 17 -5.54 2.66 12.54
N ALA A 18 -4.29 2.92 12.20
CA ALA A 18 -3.63 4.15 12.62
C ALA A 18 -4.18 5.33 11.83
N ILE A 19 -4.60 6.38 12.53
CA ILE A 19 -5.15 7.60 11.92
C ILE A 19 -4.23 8.76 12.28
N ILE A 20 -3.74 9.46 11.26
CA ILE A 20 -2.83 10.58 11.40
C ILE A 20 -3.39 11.78 10.63
N PHE A 21 -3.39 12.94 11.25
CA PHE A 21 -3.67 14.20 10.58
C PHE A 21 -2.40 15.03 10.49
N THR A 22 -2.08 15.47 9.28
CA THR A 22 -0.93 16.36 9.03
C THR A 22 -1.37 17.68 8.42
N ASP A 23 -0.50 18.64 8.44
CA ASP A 23 -0.60 19.79 7.56
C ASP A 23 -0.21 19.44 6.11
N VAL A 24 -0.25 20.43 5.22
CA VAL A 24 0.11 20.27 3.79
C VAL A 24 1.59 19.96 3.56
N LYS A 25 2.44 20.10 4.58
CA LYS A 25 3.88 19.77 4.52
C LYS A 25 4.19 18.40 5.14
N GLY A 26 3.16 17.71 5.64
CA GLY A 26 3.33 16.40 6.29
C GLY A 26 3.72 16.47 7.77
N GLN A 27 3.66 17.66 8.41
CA GLN A 27 3.86 17.76 9.86
C GLN A 27 2.64 17.21 10.60
N ILE A 28 2.87 16.26 11.51
CA ILE A 28 1.84 15.58 12.29
C ILE A 28 1.23 16.55 13.28
N GLN A 29 -0.10 16.74 13.19
CA GLN A 29 -0.88 17.58 14.10
C GLN A 29 -1.61 16.73 15.14
N TYR A 30 -2.20 15.61 14.69
CA TYR A 30 -2.94 14.68 15.54
C TYR A 30 -2.68 13.25 15.13
N THR A 31 -2.71 12.34 16.09
CA THR A 31 -2.66 10.91 15.86
C THR A 31 -3.42 10.15 16.94
N ASN A 32 -3.92 8.96 16.61
CA ASN A 32 -4.53 8.04 17.58
C ASN A 32 -3.48 7.12 18.23
N GLU A 33 -3.90 6.33 19.21
CA GLU A 33 -3.02 5.42 19.96
C GLU A 33 -2.43 4.33 19.05
N ARG A 34 -3.19 3.87 18.03
CA ARG A 34 -2.71 2.82 17.12
C ARG A 34 -1.45 3.20 16.35
N PHE A 35 -1.29 4.48 15.98
CA PHE A 35 -0.05 4.95 15.36
C PHE A 35 1.14 4.90 16.32
N LEU A 36 0.92 5.23 17.58
CA LEU A 36 1.95 5.15 18.63
C LEU A 36 2.39 3.70 18.84
N ASP A 37 1.43 2.76 18.87
CA ASP A 37 1.70 1.33 18.99
C ASP A 37 2.54 0.81 17.83
N LEU A 38 2.16 1.13 16.58
CA LEU A 38 2.89 0.71 15.38
C LEU A 38 4.32 1.27 15.33
N THR A 39 4.50 2.50 15.81
CA THR A 39 5.81 3.15 15.81
C THR A 39 6.63 2.85 17.08
N ASN A 40 6.03 2.13 18.06
CA ASN A 40 6.62 1.88 19.39
C ASN A 40 7.04 3.17 20.11
N ILE A 41 6.21 4.22 20.04
CA ILE A 41 6.41 5.49 20.71
C ILE A 41 5.43 5.60 21.87
N SER A 42 5.95 5.83 23.08
CA SER A 42 5.13 5.83 24.30
C SER A 42 4.38 7.15 24.53
N ARG A 43 4.80 8.22 23.91
CA ARG A 43 4.25 9.57 24.18
C ARG A 43 3.84 10.30 22.93
N LYS A 44 2.60 10.74 22.90
CA LYS A 44 2.01 11.51 21.80
C LYS A 44 2.81 12.78 21.45
N ASN A 45 3.37 13.45 22.48
CA ASN A 45 4.17 14.66 22.30
C ASN A 45 5.49 14.44 21.54
N GLU A 46 5.96 13.20 21.46
CA GLU A 46 7.16 12.84 20.69
C GLU A 46 6.91 12.71 19.20
N VAL A 47 5.66 12.64 18.80
CA VAL A 47 5.21 12.45 17.41
C VAL A 47 4.62 13.73 16.84
N VAL A 48 3.84 14.46 17.65
CA VAL A 48 3.26 15.75 17.24
C VAL A 48 4.39 16.72 16.93
N THR A 49 4.28 17.42 15.81
CA THR A 49 5.30 18.31 15.23
C THR A 49 6.42 17.63 14.43
N LYS A 50 6.58 16.31 14.49
CA LYS A 50 7.48 15.60 13.57
C LYS A 50 6.88 15.50 12.18
N ASN A 51 7.74 15.33 11.20
CA ASN A 51 7.30 15.08 9.84
C ASN A 51 6.96 13.58 9.66
N LEU A 52 5.83 13.28 9.02
CA LEU A 52 5.40 11.90 8.79
C LEU A 52 6.44 11.10 7.97
N SER A 53 7.25 11.78 7.15
CA SER A 53 8.34 11.14 6.40
C SER A 53 9.37 10.42 7.29
N GLU A 54 9.55 10.86 8.54
CA GLU A 54 10.48 10.20 9.47
C GLU A 54 10.07 8.75 9.77
N PHE A 55 8.78 8.45 9.67
CA PHE A 55 8.19 7.14 9.94
C PHE A 55 7.96 6.27 8.69
N LEU A 56 8.09 6.85 7.48
CA LEU A 56 7.86 6.13 6.23
C LEU A 56 9.13 5.43 5.73
N GLY A 57 8.95 4.30 5.05
CA GLY A 57 10.04 3.46 4.57
C GLY A 57 11.01 4.17 3.64
N ARG A 58 10.50 4.89 2.65
CA ARG A 58 11.29 5.72 1.73
C ARG A 58 11.29 7.21 2.11
N GLY A 59 10.88 7.51 3.35
CA GLY A 59 10.94 8.84 3.91
C GLY A 59 10.16 9.88 3.11
N GLU A 60 10.87 10.95 2.71
CA GLU A 60 10.28 12.07 1.98
C GLU A 60 9.70 11.68 0.62
N ILE A 61 10.23 10.63 -0.03
CA ILE A 61 9.74 10.18 -1.34
C ILE A 61 8.30 9.64 -1.21
N ASP A 62 8.04 8.77 -0.24
CA ASP A 62 6.70 8.24 -0.01
C ASP A 62 5.72 9.35 0.33
N LEU A 63 6.11 10.26 1.22
CA LEU A 63 5.27 11.38 1.61
C LEU A 63 4.97 12.31 0.44
N ALA A 64 5.98 12.68 -0.36
CA ALA A 64 5.81 13.55 -1.51
C ALA A 64 4.84 12.96 -2.54
N ILE A 65 4.96 11.67 -2.85
CA ILE A 65 4.04 10.97 -3.78
C ILE A 65 2.60 11.01 -3.24
N MET A 66 2.40 10.71 -1.97
CA MET A 66 1.05 10.71 -1.37
C MET A 66 0.46 12.13 -1.33
N LEU A 67 1.25 13.13 -0.94
CA LEU A 67 0.79 14.53 -0.89
C LEU A 67 0.49 15.07 -2.29
N GLU A 68 1.34 14.83 -3.27
CA GLU A 68 1.11 15.26 -4.65
C GLU A 68 -0.17 14.64 -5.22
N ASN A 69 -0.37 13.34 -5.03
CA ASN A 69 -1.56 12.65 -5.50
C ASN A 69 -2.84 13.16 -4.82
N VAL A 70 -2.83 13.34 -3.49
CA VAL A 70 -4.00 13.86 -2.78
C VAL A 70 -4.30 15.31 -3.14
N MET A 71 -3.29 16.11 -3.44
CA MET A 71 -3.50 17.49 -3.90
C MET A 71 -4.13 17.56 -5.29
N LYS A 72 -3.80 16.59 -6.17
CA LYS A 72 -4.36 16.52 -7.54
C LYS A 72 -5.74 15.89 -7.58
N SER A 73 -5.96 14.79 -6.87
CA SER A 73 -7.17 13.97 -6.97
C SER A 73 -8.12 14.06 -5.76
N GLY A 74 -7.70 14.77 -4.69
CA GLY A 74 -8.46 14.89 -3.44
C GLY A 74 -8.32 13.68 -2.51
N ALA A 75 -8.02 12.50 -3.04
CA ALA A 75 -7.82 11.28 -2.26
C ALA A 75 -6.89 10.29 -2.94
N VAL A 76 -6.16 9.51 -2.13
CA VAL A 76 -5.40 8.33 -2.53
C VAL A 76 -6.04 7.14 -1.83
N LYS A 77 -6.52 6.14 -2.59
CA LYS A 77 -7.26 5.02 -2.00
C LYS A 77 -6.34 4.02 -1.31
N ILE A 78 -5.26 3.63 -1.97
CA ILE A 78 -4.30 2.66 -1.44
C ILE A 78 -2.90 3.04 -1.91
N TYR A 79 -1.99 3.14 -0.96
CA TYR A 79 -0.56 3.32 -1.20
C TYR A 79 0.21 2.36 -0.29
N SER A 80 0.88 1.39 -0.89
CA SER A 80 1.64 0.37 -0.15
C SER A 80 3.06 0.84 0.10
N THR A 81 3.49 0.79 1.35
CA THR A 81 4.86 1.13 1.78
C THR A 81 5.18 0.44 3.11
N HIS A 82 6.23 0.86 3.79
CA HIS A 82 6.60 0.38 5.12
C HIS A 82 6.55 1.52 6.13
N LEU A 83 6.15 1.21 7.36
CA LEU A 83 6.32 2.07 8.52
C LEU A 83 7.58 1.65 9.29
N LYS A 84 8.34 2.61 9.76
CA LYS A 84 9.51 2.40 10.63
C LYS A 84 9.12 2.60 12.08
N SER A 85 9.38 1.61 12.92
CA SER A 85 9.28 1.78 14.37
C SER A 85 10.51 2.47 14.95
N SER A 86 10.41 2.95 16.17
CA SER A 86 11.54 3.54 16.91
C SER A 86 12.72 2.58 17.11
N PHE A 87 12.47 1.26 17.04
CA PHE A 87 13.50 0.21 17.13
C PHE A 87 14.03 -0.23 15.75
N GLY A 88 13.65 0.46 14.66
CA GLY A 88 14.09 0.15 13.31
C GLY A 88 13.37 -1.02 12.64
N THR A 89 12.35 -1.60 13.30
CA THR A 89 11.50 -2.62 12.68
C THR A 89 10.69 -2.01 11.54
N LYS A 90 10.64 -2.70 10.41
CA LYS A 90 9.79 -2.34 9.26
C LYS A 90 8.49 -3.10 9.34
N ILE A 91 7.39 -2.39 9.20
CA ILE A 91 6.04 -2.94 9.20
C ILE A 91 5.42 -2.61 7.84
N ASP A 92 4.97 -3.63 7.12
CA ASP A 92 4.26 -3.43 5.85
C ASP A 92 2.91 -2.79 6.10
N ILE A 93 2.62 -1.72 5.39
CA ILE A 93 1.40 -0.94 5.56
C ILE A 93 0.76 -0.57 4.22
N GLU A 94 -0.55 -0.41 4.27
CA GLU A 94 -1.34 0.27 3.25
C GLU A 94 -1.88 1.57 3.82
N ALA A 95 -1.64 2.67 3.11
CA ALA A 95 -2.10 3.99 3.49
C ALA A 95 -3.19 4.48 2.54
N SER A 96 -4.29 4.98 3.09
CA SER A 96 -5.29 5.78 2.39
C SER A 96 -5.16 7.22 2.83
N VAL A 97 -5.17 8.16 1.88
CA VAL A 97 -4.96 9.58 2.17
C VAL A 97 -6.13 10.39 1.62
N SER A 98 -6.62 11.33 2.40
CA SER A 98 -7.70 12.23 1.98
C SER A 98 -7.43 13.65 2.47
N ARG A 99 -7.85 14.63 1.65
CA ARG A 99 -7.78 16.04 2.00
C ARG A 99 -9.14 16.56 2.39
N ASN A 100 -9.21 17.25 3.52
CA ASN A 100 -10.39 18.01 3.89
C ASN A 100 -10.29 19.44 3.31
N ASN A 101 -11.17 19.74 2.36
CA ASN A 101 -11.21 21.07 1.72
C ASN A 101 -12.01 22.12 2.52
N SER A 102 -12.55 21.75 3.68
CA SER A 102 -13.50 22.59 4.42
C SER A 102 -12.84 23.70 5.25
N ASN A 103 -11.53 23.71 5.43
CA ASN A 103 -10.82 24.70 6.25
C ASN A 103 -9.61 25.29 5.55
N THR A 104 -9.36 26.57 5.81
CA THR A 104 -8.17 27.33 5.35
C THR A 104 -6.82 26.71 5.74
N ASN A 105 -6.79 25.83 6.71
CA ASN A 105 -5.58 25.13 7.19
C ASN A 105 -5.45 23.68 6.69
N GLY A 106 -6.20 23.29 5.66
CA GLY A 106 -6.08 22.07 4.86
C GLY A 106 -5.45 20.86 5.54
N LEU A 107 -6.10 20.28 6.56
CA LEU A 107 -5.62 19.02 7.16
C LEU A 107 -5.72 17.87 6.16
N ILE A 108 -4.67 17.06 6.13
CA ILE A 108 -4.60 15.84 5.36
C ILE A 108 -4.70 14.67 6.32
N ALA A 109 -5.67 13.79 6.08
CA ALA A 109 -5.90 12.59 6.87
C ALA A 109 -5.22 11.39 6.20
N PHE A 110 -4.42 10.67 6.96
CA PHE A 110 -3.82 9.39 6.60
C PHE A 110 -4.46 8.30 7.47
N ILE A 111 -4.99 7.27 6.83
CA ILE A 111 -5.44 6.05 7.50
C ILE A 111 -4.47 4.96 7.07
N VAL A 112 -3.77 4.40 8.05
CA VAL A 112 -2.68 3.45 7.84
C VAL A 112 -3.07 2.11 8.46
N ARG A 113 -3.13 1.10 7.62
CA ARG A 113 -3.42 -0.29 7.99
C ARG A 113 -2.17 -1.13 7.90
N GLU A 114 -1.91 -1.91 8.94
CA GLU A 114 -0.87 -2.94 8.92
C GLU A 114 -1.30 -4.08 8.00
N VAL A 115 -0.42 -4.44 7.05
CA VAL A 115 -0.58 -5.62 6.21
C VAL A 115 0.14 -6.76 6.89
N SER A 116 -0.62 -7.63 7.57
CA SER A 116 -0.04 -8.83 8.19
C SER A 116 0.49 -9.76 7.12
N SER A 117 1.81 -9.94 7.07
CA SER A 117 2.40 -11.06 6.31
C SER A 117 1.88 -12.37 6.87
N PRO A 118 1.53 -13.37 6.03
CA PRO A 118 0.82 -14.58 6.46
C PRO A 118 1.59 -15.53 7.39
N GLY A 119 2.66 -15.07 8.04
CA GLY A 119 3.56 -15.89 8.87
C GLY A 119 3.27 -15.97 10.36
N ASN A 120 2.40 -15.15 10.95
CA ASN A 120 2.23 -15.14 12.42
C ASN A 120 0.79 -14.80 12.84
N ARG A 121 -0.15 -15.73 12.63
CA ARG A 121 -1.49 -15.65 13.21
C ARG A 121 -1.66 -16.70 14.30
N SER A 122 -1.42 -16.27 15.55
CA SER A 122 -2.06 -16.90 16.70
C SER A 122 -3.22 -16.00 17.13
N GLY A 123 -4.44 -16.44 16.86
CA GLY A 123 -5.62 -16.06 17.62
C GLY A 123 -6.53 -14.97 17.09
N VAL A 124 -7.74 -15.41 16.79
CA VAL A 124 -9.08 -14.80 16.84
C VAL A 124 -9.72 -14.40 15.53
N SER A 125 -10.79 -15.14 15.28
CA SER A 125 -11.80 -15.06 14.22
C SER A 125 -12.41 -13.69 13.94
N GLY A 126 -12.67 -13.41 12.67
CA GLY A 126 -13.58 -12.33 12.24
C GLY A 126 -13.56 -12.10 10.72
N THR A 127 -14.32 -12.91 9.98
CA THR A 127 -14.97 -12.68 8.67
C THR A 127 -14.27 -11.91 7.54
N ASN A 128 -13.84 -12.69 6.55
CA ASN A 128 -13.94 -12.49 5.09
C ASN A 128 -13.66 -11.13 4.45
N THR A 129 -12.42 -10.97 3.94
CA THR A 129 -12.12 -10.43 2.60
C THR A 129 -10.65 -10.73 2.25
N ASN A 130 -10.27 -12.00 2.11
CA ASN A 130 -8.91 -12.46 1.74
C ASN A 130 -9.00 -13.58 0.69
N LEU A 131 -9.68 -13.36 -0.44
CA LEU A 131 -9.81 -14.41 -1.45
C LEU A 131 -8.76 -14.33 -2.59
N GLU A 132 -8.00 -13.25 -2.72
CA GLU A 132 -7.09 -13.14 -3.88
C GLU A 132 -5.60 -13.35 -3.58
N LYS A 133 -5.10 -13.04 -2.35
CA LYS A 133 -3.69 -13.28 -2.01
C LYS A 133 -3.35 -14.69 -1.52
N ASN A 134 -4.34 -15.45 -1.06
CA ASN A 134 -4.10 -16.81 -0.57
C ASN A 134 -4.01 -17.86 -1.69
N GLN A 135 -4.47 -17.59 -2.90
CA GLN A 135 -4.41 -18.54 -4.00
C GLN A 135 -2.98 -18.75 -4.52
N ASP A 136 -2.18 -17.68 -4.61
CA ASP A 136 -0.82 -17.77 -5.13
C ASP A 136 0.15 -18.44 -4.13
N GLU A 137 0.00 -18.19 -2.81
CA GLU A 137 0.81 -18.87 -1.80
C GLU A 137 0.42 -20.35 -1.61
N VAL A 138 -0.86 -20.66 -1.68
CA VAL A 138 -1.35 -22.05 -1.59
C VAL A 138 -0.91 -22.82 -2.83
N ALA A 139 -1.05 -22.21 -4.02
CA ALA A 139 -0.59 -22.79 -5.27
C ALA A 139 0.95 -23.00 -5.26
N ALA A 140 1.72 -22.04 -4.76
CA ALA A 140 3.17 -22.20 -4.65
C ALA A 140 3.57 -23.31 -3.66
N LYS A 141 2.87 -23.46 -2.54
CA LYS A 141 3.11 -24.54 -1.56
C LYS A 141 2.73 -25.92 -2.08
N GLU A 142 1.68 -26.03 -2.88
CA GLU A 142 1.27 -27.28 -3.52
C GLU A 142 2.25 -27.73 -4.62
N LEU A 143 2.94 -26.78 -5.25
CA LEU A 143 3.97 -27.07 -6.26
C LEU A 143 5.29 -27.52 -5.64
N VAL A 144 5.56 -27.24 -4.37
CA VAL A 144 6.76 -27.69 -3.66
C VAL A 144 6.70 -29.20 -3.47
N GLY A 145 7.56 -29.92 -4.15
CA GLY A 145 7.62 -31.39 -4.17
C GLY A 145 7.10 -32.03 -5.48
N SER A 146 6.39 -31.28 -6.33
CA SER A 146 5.94 -31.74 -7.65
C SER A 146 6.80 -31.20 -8.79
N ALA A 147 7.47 -30.06 -8.61
CA ALA A 147 8.37 -29.45 -9.58
C ALA A 147 9.62 -28.87 -8.90
N THR A 148 10.68 -28.65 -9.67
CA THR A 148 11.87 -27.98 -9.16
C THR A 148 11.61 -26.48 -8.96
N LEU A 149 12.32 -25.84 -8.02
CA LEU A 149 12.22 -24.40 -7.78
C LEU A 149 12.38 -23.56 -9.05
N LYS A 150 13.26 -24.01 -9.96
CA LYS A 150 13.51 -23.34 -11.24
C LYS A 150 12.29 -23.39 -12.15
N GLU A 151 11.61 -24.53 -12.23
CA GLU A 151 10.37 -24.68 -13.00
C GLU A 151 9.25 -23.82 -12.41
N ILE A 152 9.04 -23.89 -11.09
CA ILE A 152 8.03 -23.09 -10.39
C ILE A 152 8.23 -21.58 -10.65
N VAL A 153 9.46 -21.09 -10.53
CA VAL A 153 9.77 -19.68 -10.77
C VAL A 153 9.56 -19.30 -12.23
N THR A 154 9.95 -20.15 -13.17
CA THR A 154 9.78 -19.91 -14.60
C THR A 154 8.30 -19.84 -14.96
N ASP A 155 7.51 -20.80 -14.54
CA ASP A 155 6.07 -20.86 -14.84
C ASP A 155 5.31 -19.68 -14.22
N THR A 156 5.62 -19.34 -12.96
CA THR A 156 5.01 -18.18 -12.31
C THR A 156 5.38 -16.87 -13.02
N THR A 157 6.66 -16.73 -13.43
CA THR A 157 7.12 -15.53 -14.15
C THR A 157 6.42 -15.44 -15.51
N ASP A 158 6.25 -16.53 -16.23
CA ASP A 158 5.58 -16.57 -17.52
C ASP A 158 4.11 -16.16 -17.42
N VAL A 159 3.40 -16.61 -16.38
CA VAL A 159 2.01 -16.21 -16.12
C VAL A 159 1.91 -14.70 -15.85
N ILE A 160 2.77 -14.17 -14.99
CA ILE A 160 2.80 -12.73 -14.66
C ILE A 160 3.15 -11.90 -15.90
N GLU A 161 4.16 -12.32 -16.67
CA GLU A 161 4.53 -11.65 -17.92
C GLU A 161 3.36 -11.58 -18.90
N LYS A 162 2.64 -12.68 -19.06
CA LYS A 162 1.46 -12.74 -19.92
C LYS A 162 0.39 -11.73 -19.50
N ILE A 163 0.01 -11.74 -18.23
CA ILE A 163 -0.98 -10.80 -17.67
C ILE A 163 -0.56 -9.34 -17.87
N CYS A 164 0.72 -9.03 -17.63
CA CYS A 164 1.23 -7.67 -17.81
C CYS A 164 1.18 -7.23 -19.29
N ILE A 165 1.47 -8.13 -20.22
CA ILE A 165 1.43 -7.83 -21.66
C ILE A 165 -0.03 -7.64 -22.12
N GLU A 166 -0.95 -8.50 -21.68
CA GLU A 166 -2.38 -8.36 -21.97
C GLU A 166 -2.92 -7.03 -21.49
N ALA A 167 -2.65 -6.67 -20.23
CA ALA A 167 -3.05 -5.39 -19.66
C ALA A 167 -2.47 -4.18 -20.42
N ALA A 168 -1.19 -4.24 -20.82
CA ALA A 168 -0.56 -3.18 -21.58
C ALA A 168 -1.17 -3.02 -22.99
N LEU A 169 -1.52 -4.12 -23.64
CA LEU A 169 -2.20 -4.12 -24.94
C LEU A 169 -3.62 -3.54 -24.83
N GLU A 170 -4.36 -3.88 -23.78
CA GLU A 170 -5.68 -3.31 -23.52
C GLU A 170 -5.60 -1.77 -23.30
N ILE A 171 -4.70 -1.31 -22.43
CA ILE A 171 -4.50 0.13 -22.14
C ILE A 171 -4.13 0.88 -23.41
N THR A 172 -3.35 0.30 -24.31
CA THR A 172 -2.86 0.93 -25.54
C THR A 172 -3.71 0.65 -26.77
N ASN A 173 -4.91 0.07 -26.62
CA ASN A 173 -5.79 -0.33 -27.72
C ASN A 173 -5.06 -1.18 -28.78
N ASN A 174 -4.32 -2.20 -28.36
CA ASN A 174 -3.49 -3.08 -29.20
C ASN A 174 -2.34 -2.37 -29.96
N ASN A 175 -1.95 -1.18 -29.53
CA ASN A 175 -0.76 -0.52 -30.07
C ASN A 175 0.51 -1.15 -29.46
N ARG A 176 1.09 -2.11 -30.18
CA ARG A 176 2.25 -2.89 -29.72
C ARG A 176 3.48 -2.02 -29.43
N ALA A 177 3.67 -0.91 -30.17
CA ALA A 177 4.79 -0.01 -29.90
C ALA A 177 4.61 0.73 -28.57
N ALA A 178 3.40 1.27 -28.34
CA ALA A 178 3.06 1.94 -27.08
C ALA A 178 3.06 0.96 -25.90
N ALA A 179 2.61 -0.30 -26.10
CA ALA A 179 2.64 -1.34 -25.08
C ALA A 179 4.09 -1.70 -24.69
N ALA A 180 5.01 -1.80 -25.65
CA ALA A 180 6.42 -2.03 -25.37
C ALA A 180 7.01 -0.88 -24.56
N ASP A 181 6.74 0.37 -24.94
CA ASP A 181 7.21 1.56 -24.22
C ASP A 181 6.62 1.59 -22.78
N LEU A 182 5.33 1.24 -22.61
CA LEU A 182 4.66 1.18 -21.31
C LEU A 182 5.29 0.14 -20.36
N LEU A 183 5.71 -1.01 -20.92
CA LEU A 183 6.34 -2.10 -20.16
C LEU A 183 7.87 -1.92 -20.01
N GLY A 184 8.46 -0.85 -20.58
CA GLY A 184 9.90 -0.66 -20.57
C GLY A 184 10.66 -1.72 -21.38
N LEU A 185 10.02 -2.33 -22.39
CA LEU A 185 10.59 -3.35 -23.24
C LEU A 185 10.98 -2.79 -24.62
N SER A 186 11.99 -3.40 -25.24
CA SER A 186 12.20 -3.17 -26.67
C SER A 186 11.06 -3.79 -27.50
N ARG A 187 10.75 -3.22 -28.65
CA ARG A 187 9.73 -3.76 -29.56
C ARG A 187 10.02 -5.22 -29.92
N GLN A 188 11.29 -5.56 -30.16
CA GLN A 188 11.69 -6.94 -30.44
C GLN A 188 11.41 -7.87 -29.27
N SER A 189 11.73 -7.45 -28.03
CA SER A 189 11.46 -8.23 -26.82
C SER A 189 9.97 -8.48 -26.64
N LEU A 190 9.13 -7.47 -26.91
CA LEU A 190 7.68 -7.66 -26.86
C LEU A 190 7.19 -8.66 -27.90
N TYR A 191 7.66 -8.57 -29.15
CA TYR A 191 7.27 -9.52 -30.20
C TYR A 191 7.67 -10.99 -29.87
N VAL A 192 8.86 -11.18 -29.30
CA VAL A 192 9.30 -12.52 -28.85
C VAL A 192 8.36 -13.07 -27.77
N LYS A 193 7.97 -12.21 -26.83
CA LYS A 193 7.04 -12.60 -25.75
C LYS A 193 5.62 -12.87 -26.26
N LEU A 194 5.12 -12.03 -27.16
CA LEU A 194 3.82 -12.26 -27.82
C LEU A 194 3.80 -13.60 -28.59
N SER A 195 4.88 -13.90 -29.31
CA SER A 195 5.01 -15.20 -29.99
C SER A 195 5.10 -16.37 -29.02
N LYS A 196 5.78 -16.20 -27.86
CA LYS A 196 5.88 -17.21 -26.80
C LYS A 196 4.51 -17.53 -26.18
N PHE A 197 3.65 -16.52 -26.02
CA PHE A 197 2.35 -16.65 -25.37
C PHE A 197 1.17 -16.82 -26.36
N GLU A 198 1.46 -16.96 -27.64
CA GLU A 198 0.46 -17.14 -28.72
C GLU A 198 -0.57 -15.99 -28.79
N MET A 199 -0.11 -14.74 -28.61
CA MET A 199 -0.93 -13.52 -28.62
C MET A 199 -0.70 -12.65 -29.88
#